data_fc79897e27ec8084094a481c54c0e545
#
_entry.id   fc79897e27ec8084094a481c54c0e545
#
_cell.length_a   1.000
_cell.length_b   1.000
_cell.length_c   1.000
_cell.angle_alpha   90.00
_cell.angle_beta   90.00
_cell.angle_gamma   90.00
#
_symmetry.space_group_name_H-M   'P 1'
#
loop_
_entity.id
_entity.type
_entity.pdbx_description
1 polymer ?
#
loop_
_entity_poly.entity_id
_entity_poly.type
_entity_poly.pdbx_seq_one_letter_code
_entity_poly.pdbx_strand_id
1 'polypeptide(L)'
;MGEIIKLDNICQYNEMVGQETLHPLVSVIDLSKSSRMMKHVRMSYGFYAVFLKEVKCGDLRYGRNYYDYQEGTLVFLAPGQVIGIDDNGEYFQPKGRALLFHPDLIRGTSLGHNMKDYSFFSYEVNEALHLSEQERGVIIDCLNNISEELNRGIDKHSKMLIVSNIELLLNYSIRFYDRQFITRENVNKDILSKVENVVNGYFQTDKPQTIGLPSVRYCADQLHLSANYLGDLIKKETGKSAQEHIQLRLIDIAKEKILGTNKTVSEIAYELGFKYPQHFTRVFKKNVGHTPNEYRGIN
;
A
#
# COMPACT_ATOMS: atom_id res chain seq x y z
N MET A 1 20.62 -7.48 14.32
CA MET A 1 19.43 -7.69 13.47
C MET A 1 18.89 -9.06 13.82
N GLY A 2 17.66 -9.19 14.29
CA GLY A 2 17.04 -10.48 14.61
C GLY A 2 16.91 -11.35 13.36
N GLU A 3 16.90 -12.66 13.55
CA GLU A 3 16.71 -13.66 12.50
C GLU A 3 15.34 -13.50 11.85
N ILE A 4 15.26 -13.63 10.50
CA ILE A 4 14.00 -13.57 9.76
C ILE A 4 13.56 -15.01 9.50
N ILE A 5 12.41 -15.39 10.03
CA ILE A 5 11.79 -16.67 9.72
C ILE A 5 11.18 -16.60 8.33
N LYS A 6 11.63 -17.46 7.42
CA LYS A 6 11.06 -17.58 6.08
C LYS A 6 10.01 -18.68 6.06
N LEU A 7 8.83 -18.35 5.60
CA LEU A 7 7.70 -19.25 5.43
C LEU A 7 7.38 -19.33 3.93
N ASP A 8 8.00 -20.28 3.24
CA ASP A 8 7.91 -20.39 1.77
C ASP A 8 6.59 -21.03 1.31
N ASN A 9 5.91 -21.77 2.20
CA ASN A 9 4.64 -22.44 1.89
C ASN A 9 3.66 -22.38 3.07
N ILE A 10 2.40 -22.63 2.78
CA ILE A 10 1.28 -22.55 3.73
C ILE A 10 1.38 -23.61 4.83
N CYS A 11 1.90 -24.80 4.52
CA CYS A 11 2.10 -25.85 5.52
C CYS A 11 2.95 -25.38 6.69
N GLN A 12 4.07 -24.69 6.41
CA GLN A 12 4.96 -24.18 7.45
C GLN A 12 4.27 -23.19 8.38
N TYR A 13 3.39 -22.34 7.83
CA TYR A 13 2.61 -21.42 8.67
C TYR A 13 1.58 -22.20 9.51
N ASN A 14 0.84 -23.13 8.89
CA ASN A 14 -0.15 -23.95 9.61
C ASN A 14 0.49 -24.75 10.75
N GLU A 15 1.64 -25.37 10.53
CA GLU A 15 2.41 -26.05 11.57
C GLU A 15 2.83 -25.10 12.70
N MET A 16 3.27 -23.90 12.36
CA MET A 16 3.69 -22.88 13.33
C MET A 16 2.55 -22.49 14.28
N VAL A 17 1.31 -22.38 13.77
CA VAL A 17 0.12 -22.03 14.55
C VAL A 17 -0.62 -23.27 15.10
N GLY A 18 -0.16 -24.48 14.80
CA GLY A 18 -0.75 -25.73 15.27
C GLY A 18 -2.08 -26.09 14.60
N GLN A 19 -2.22 -25.75 13.31
CA GLN A 19 -3.41 -26.04 12.48
C GLN A 19 -3.12 -27.11 11.44
N GLU A 20 -4.14 -27.89 11.09
CA GLU A 20 -4.06 -28.87 10.01
C GLU A 20 -4.06 -28.18 8.64
N THR A 21 -3.28 -28.73 7.70
CA THR A 21 -3.24 -28.26 6.32
C THR A 21 -4.21 -29.07 5.45
N LEU A 22 -5.37 -28.49 5.15
CA LEU A 22 -6.39 -29.12 4.30
C LEU A 22 -6.06 -29.00 2.79
N HIS A 23 -5.37 -27.93 2.40
CA HIS A 23 -4.97 -27.70 1.01
C HIS A 23 -3.58 -27.02 0.95
N PRO A 24 -2.67 -27.45 0.05
CA PRO A 24 -1.30 -26.93 0.03
C PRO A 24 -1.18 -25.48 -0.44
N LEU A 25 -2.17 -24.96 -1.18
CA LEU A 25 -2.12 -23.65 -1.82
C LEU A 25 -3.06 -22.61 -1.19
N VAL A 26 -3.91 -22.99 -0.24
CA VAL A 26 -4.83 -22.06 0.44
C VAL A 26 -5.16 -22.57 1.84
N SER A 27 -5.31 -21.65 2.79
CA SER A 27 -5.73 -21.94 4.16
C SER A 27 -6.54 -20.79 4.73
N VAL A 28 -7.60 -21.12 5.48
CA VAL A 28 -8.33 -20.18 6.34
C VAL A 28 -8.11 -20.63 7.78
N ILE A 29 -7.56 -19.75 8.60
CA ILE A 29 -7.12 -20.05 9.95
C ILE A 29 -7.89 -19.20 10.94
N ASP A 30 -8.45 -19.81 11.95
CA ASP A 30 -8.95 -19.13 13.15
C ASP A 30 -7.80 -19.08 14.17
N LEU A 31 -7.16 -17.94 14.26
CA LEU A 31 -6.00 -17.73 15.15
C LEU A 31 -6.38 -17.84 16.63
N SER A 32 -7.65 -17.64 16.98
CA SER A 32 -8.14 -17.82 18.35
C SER A 32 -8.10 -19.27 18.80
N LYS A 33 -8.11 -20.21 17.85
CA LYS A 33 -8.00 -21.65 18.08
C LYS A 33 -6.57 -22.17 18.01
N SER A 34 -5.59 -21.29 17.78
CA SER A 34 -4.18 -21.68 17.76
C SER A 34 -3.81 -22.31 19.09
N SER A 35 -3.25 -23.52 19.04
CA SER A 35 -2.75 -24.22 20.21
C SER A 35 -1.39 -23.69 20.68
N ARG A 36 -0.77 -22.80 19.91
CA ARG A 36 0.58 -22.27 20.17
C ARG A 36 0.54 -20.76 20.35
N MET A 37 1.23 -20.32 21.38
CA MET A 37 1.55 -18.90 21.54
C MET A 37 2.61 -18.49 20.53
N MET A 38 2.43 -17.33 19.91
CA MET A 38 3.40 -16.78 18.96
C MET A 38 4.39 -15.86 19.69
N LYS A 39 5.64 -15.91 19.26
CA LYS A 39 6.67 -14.97 19.68
C LYS A 39 6.74 -13.83 18.66
N HIS A 40 7.07 -12.64 19.15
CA HIS A 40 7.34 -11.51 18.27
C HIS A 40 8.64 -11.77 17.51
N VAL A 41 8.51 -12.12 16.22
CA VAL A 41 9.63 -12.41 15.32
C VAL A 41 9.39 -11.81 13.95
N ARG A 42 10.46 -11.53 13.22
CA ARG A 42 10.36 -11.08 11.84
C ARG A 42 10.11 -12.26 10.92
N MET A 43 9.08 -12.15 10.08
CA MET A 43 8.68 -13.20 9.15
C MET A 43 8.63 -12.69 7.72
N SER A 44 8.99 -13.54 6.78
CA SER A 44 8.78 -13.32 5.34
C SER A 44 7.92 -14.46 4.79
N TYR A 45 6.90 -14.11 4.02
CA TYR A 45 5.93 -15.06 3.47
C TYR A 45 6.16 -15.27 1.98
N GLY A 46 6.18 -16.52 1.51
CA GLY A 46 6.20 -16.90 0.09
C GLY A 46 4.83 -16.85 -0.58
N PHE A 47 3.79 -16.42 0.12
CA PHE A 47 2.39 -16.42 -0.29
C PHE A 47 1.68 -15.14 0.14
N TYR A 48 0.51 -14.87 -0.44
CA TYR A 48 -0.36 -13.79 -0.01
C TYR A 48 -1.02 -14.12 1.33
N ALA A 49 -1.12 -13.13 2.22
CA ALA A 49 -1.82 -13.27 3.48
C ALA A 49 -2.75 -12.09 3.73
N VAL A 50 -3.95 -12.38 4.22
CA VAL A 50 -4.94 -11.39 4.67
C VAL A 50 -5.29 -11.70 6.11
N PHE A 51 -4.95 -10.80 7.02
CA PHE A 51 -5.23 -10.96 8.44
C PHE A 51 -6.38 -10.05 8.87
N LEU A 52 -7.46 -10.65 9.31
CA LEU A 52 -8.52 -9.95 10.05
C LEU A 52 -8.18 -10.02 11.54
N LYS A 53 -7.75 -8.90 12.11
CA LYS A 53 -7.40 -8.76 13.53
C LYS A 53 -8.60 -8.36 14.33
N GLU A 54 -8.84 -9.05 15.46
CA GLU A 54 -9.98 -8.84 16.34
C GLU A 54 -9.60 -8.28 17.72
N VAL A 55 -8.31 -8.06 17.98
CA VAL A 55 -7.79 -7.51 19.25
C VAL A 55 -6.68 -6.54 18.97
N LYS A 56 -6.48 -5.60 19.87
CA LYS A 56 -5.20 -4.87 20.01
C LYS A 56 -4.08 -5.89 20.25
N CYS A 57 -3.54 -6.43 19.17
CA CYS A 57 -2.26 -7.14 19.27
C CYS A 57 -1.22 -6.05 19.45
N GLY A 58 -0.57 -5.98 20.60
CA GLY A 58 0.47 -5.02 20.99
C GLY A 58 1.10 -4.19 19.87
N ASP A 59 1.75 -3.14 20.18
CA ASP A 59 2.28 -2.17 19.21
C ASP A 59 3.04 -2.86 18.07
N LEU A 60 2.36 -3.06 16.95
CA LEU A 60 3.04 -3.48 15.71
C LEU A 60 3.93 -2.33 15.26
N ARG A 61 5.22 -2.44 15.52
CA ARG A 61 6.21 -1.52 15.00
C ARG A 61 6.46 -1.81 13.53
N TYR A 62 6.15 -0.81 12.71
CA TYR A 62 6.72 -0.69 11.39
C TYR A 62 7.52 0.61 11.33
N GLY A 63 8.83 0.52 11.30
CA GLY A 63 9.69 1.69 11.39
C GLY A 63 9.60 2.38 12.77
N ARG A 64 9.35 3.70 12.78
CA ARG A 64 9.29 4.54 14.00
C ARG A 64 7.87 4.82 14.52
N ASN A 65 6.82 4.32 13.87
CA ASN A 65 5.44 4.66 14.18
C ASN A 65 4.72 3.53 14.93
N TYR A 66 3.99 3.89 16.01
CA TYR A 66 3.08 3.02 16.75
C TYR A 66 1.67 3.17 16.18
N TYR A 67 0.97 2.07 15.99
CA TYR A 67 -0.41 2.09 15.51
C TYR A 67 -1.34 1.35 16.45
N ASP A 68 -2.43 2.04 16.80
CA ASP A 68 -3.54 1.51 17.59
C ASP A 68 -4.47 0.73 16.64
N TYR A 69 -4.32 -0.59 16.58
CA TYR A 69 -5.23 -1.45 15.84
C TYR A 69 -6.53 -1.61 16.61
N GLN A 70 -7.61 -1.08 16.04
CA GLN A 70 -8.95 -1.34 16.54
C GLN A 70 -9.46 -2.71 16.09
N GLU A 71 -10.46 -3.25 16.79
CA GLU A 71 -11.17 -4.46 16.39
C GLU A 71 -11.71 -4.31 14.96
N GLY A 72 -11.55 -5.36 14.13
CA GLY A 72 -12.02 -5.34 12.74
C GLY A 72 -11.05 -4.67 11.74
N THR A 73 -9.75 -4.85 11.92
CA THR A 73 -8.73 -4.35 11.00
C THR A 73 -8.24 -5.44 10.05
N LEU A 74 -8.24 -5.16 8.73
CA LEU A 74 -7.63 -6.01 7.71
C LEU A 74 -6.22 -5.52 7.37
N VAL A 75 -5.28 -6.46 7.35
CA VAL A 75 -3.89 -6.28 6.91
C VAL A 75 -3.61 -7.21 5.74
N PHE A 76 -3.04 -6.69 4.68
CA PHE A 76 -2.72 -7.42 3.45
C PHE A 76 -1.21 -7.53 3.26
N LEU A 77 -0.74 -8.70 2.87
CA LEU A 77 0.67 -8.99 2.69
C LEU A 77 0.90 -9.69 1.35
N ALA A 78 1.80 -9.16 0.56
CA ALA A 78 2.26 -9.80 -0.67
C ALA A 78 3.44 -10.76 -0.39
N PRO A 79 3.65 -11.76 -1.28
CA PRO A 79 4.83 -12.60 -1.22
C PRO A 79 6.13 -11.80 -1.19
N GLY A 80 7.08 -12.19 -0.35
CA GLY A 80 8.38 -11.55 -0.20
C GLY A 80 8.41 -10.37 0.77
N GLN A 81 7.27 -9.87 1.25
CA GLN A 81 7.26 -8.84 2.30
C GLN A 81 7.75 -9.40 3.63
N VAL A 82 8.55 -8.60 4.33
CA VAL A 82 9.03 -8.91 5.68
C VAL A 82 8.19 -8.13 6.68
N ILE A 83 7.51 -8.85 7.55
CA ILE A 83 6.82 -8.28 8.70
C ILE A 83 7.55 -8.69 9.95
N GLY A 84 7.62 -7.80 10.88
CA GLY A 84 8.15 -8.10 12.19
C GLY A 84 7.67 -7.12 13.23
N ILE A 85 7.50 -7.65 14.41
CA ILE A 85 7.39 -6.90 15.63
C ILE A 85 8.76 -7.00 16.27
N ASP A 86 9.26 -5.91 16.83
CA ASP A 86 10.50 -5.97 17.60
C ASP A 86 10.34 -7.01 18.73
N ASP A 87 11.25 -7.97 18.77
CA ASP A 87 11.25 -9.02 19.77
C ASP A 87 11.51 -8.40 21.17
N ASN A 88 10.45 -8.32 21.96
CA ASN A 88 10.54 -7.93 23.37
C ASN A 88 10.63 -9.17 24.30
N GLY A 89 10.76 -10.37 23.72
CA GLY A 89 10.82 -11.64 24.44
C GLY A 89 9.47 -12.16 24.94
N GLU A 90 8.38 -11.44 24.70
CA GLU A 90 7.05 -11.82 25.14
C GLU A 90 6.33 -12.73 24.14
N TYR A 91 5.55 -13.66 24.67
CA TYR A 91 4.66 -14.49 23.89
C TYR A 91 3.25 -13.92 23.94
N PHE A 92 2.55 -13.96 22.80
CA PHE A 92 1.18 -13.52 22.71
C PHE A 92 0.29 -14.57 22.03
N GLN A 93 -0.98 -14.58 22.38
CA GLN A 93 -2.00 -15.39 21.72
C GLN A 93 -2.60 -14.53 20.60
N PRO A 94 -2.34 -14.87 19.31
CA PRO A 94 -2.97 -14.17 18.22
C PRO A 94 -4.48 -14.42 18.24
N LYS A 95 -5.28 -13.40 17.91
CA LYS A 95 -6.73 -13.49 17.77
C LYS A 95 -7.17 -12.91 16.44
N GLY A 96 -8.22 -13.48 15.87
CA GLY A 96 -8.73 -13.10 14.59
C GLY A 96 -8.62 -14.24 13.58
N ARG A 97 -8.70 -13.91 12.29
CA ARG A 97 -8.67 -14.88 11.20
C ARG A 97 -7.60 -14.53 10.19
N ALA A 98 -7.05 -15.56 9.54
CA ALA A 98 -6.11 -15.40 8.44
C ALA A 98 -6.58 -16.17 7.21
N LEU A 99 -6.53 -15.52 6.06
CA LEU A 99 -6.60 -16.17 4.75
C LEU A 99 -5.20 -16.15 4.15
N LEU A 100 -4.69 -17.33 3.81
CA LEU A 100 -3.40 -17.54 3.15
C LEU A 100 -3.66 -18.16 1.78
N PHE A 101 -3.04 -17.64 0.72
CA PHE A 101 -3.14 -18.25 -0.61
C PHE A 101 -1.86 -18.06 -1.41
N HIS A 102 -1.40 -19.17 -1.99
CA HIS A 102 -0.16 -19.20 -2.77
C HIS A 102 -0.40 -18.64 -4.19
N PRO A 103 0.58 -17.94 -4.81
CA PRO A 103 0.44 -17.45 -6.20
C PRO A 103 0.02 -18.53 -7.20
N ASP A 104 0.42 -19.78 -7.02
CA ASP A 104 0.06 -20.89 -7.91
C ASP A 104 -1.43 -21.25 -7.88
N LEU A 105 -2.14 -20.96 -6.79
CA LEU A 105 -3.60 -21.15 -6.72
C LEU A 105 -4.31 -20.29 -7.77
N ILE A 106 -3.89 -19.04 -7.90
CA ILE A 106 -4.54 -18.02 -8.72
C ILE A 106 -3.95 -17.93 -10.14
N ARG A 107 -2.86 -18.64 -10.42
CA ARG A 107 -2.23 -18.64 -11.75
C ARG A 107 -3.20 -19.13 -12.82
N GLY A 108 -3.35 -18.30 -13.89
CA GLY A 108 -4.25 -18.58 -15.02
C GLY A 108 -5.73 -18.31 -14.72
N THR A 109 -6.07 -17.66 -13.61
CA THR A 109 -7.44 -17.22 -13.26
C THR A 109 -7.60 -15.72 -13.48
N SER A 110 -8.87 -15.22 -13.47
CA SER A 110 -9.19 -13.79 -13.49
C SER A 110 -8.47 -13.06 -12.35
N LEU A 111 -8.56 -13.60 -11.15
CA LEU A 111 -7.89 -13.04 -9.97
C LEU A 111 -6.38 -12.90 -10.18
N GLY A 112 -5.72 -13.92 -10.74
CA GLY A 112 -4.28 -13.86 -11.01
C GLY A 112 -3.89 -12.76 -12.00
N HIS A 113 -4.72 -12.48 -13.00
CA HIS A 113 -4.50 -11.37 -13.93
C HIS A 113 -4.73 -9.99 -13.31
N ASN A 114 -5.68 -9.91 -12.37
CA ASN A 114 -6.12 -8.67 -11.75
C ASN A 114 -5.38 -8.34 -10.43
N MET A 115 -4.45 -9.19 -9.97
CA MET A 115 -3.72 -8.97 -8.71
C MET A 115 -3.01 -7.61 -8.62
N LYS A 116 -2.58 -7.07 -9.77
CA LYS A 116 -1.96 -5.74 -9.87
C LYS A 116 -2.90 -4.59 -9.50
N ASP A 117 -4.21 -4.80 -9.57
CA ASP A 117 -5.24 -3.79 -9.29
C ASP A 117 -5.57 -3.70 -7.79
N TYR A 118 -5.11 -4.68 -7.00
CA TYR A 118 -5.22 -4.69 -5.54
C TYR A 118 -3.98 -4.04 -4.90
N SER A 119 -3.85 -2.72 -5.06
CA SER A 119 -2.71 -1.90 -4.62
C SER A 119 -2.39 -2.03 -3.14
N PHE A 120 -3.38 -2.34 -2.31
CA PHE A 120 -3.25 -2.47 -0.86
C PHE A 120 -2.36 -3.65 -0.41
N PHE A 121 -2.05 -4.61 -1.27
CA PHE A 121 -0.98 -5.58 -0.98
C PHE A 121 0.43 -4.96 -0.96
N SER A 122 0.56 -3.72 -1.41
CA SER A 122 1.81 -2.95 -1.39
C SER A 122 1.78 -1.81 -0.36
N TYR A 123 0.72 -1.72 0.44
CA TYR A 123 0.60 -0.75 1.52
C TYR A 123 1.44 -1.18 2.72
N GLU A 124 1.78 -0.22 3.56
CA GLU A 124 2.40 -0.52 4.84
C GLU A 124 1.34 -0.95 5.88
N VAL A 125 1.79 -1.65 6.92
CA VAL A 125 0.86 -2.20 7.94
C VAL A 125 0.07 -1.11 8.66
N ASN A 126 0.61 0.09 8.75
CA ASN A 126 -0.05 1.27 9.32
C ASN A 126 -1.14 1.87 8.42
N GLU A 127 -1.21 1.43 7.17
CA GLU A 127 -2.23 1.84 6.19
C GLU A 127 -3.35 0.79 6.11
N ALA A 128 -3.53 0.02 7.17
CA ALA A 128 -4.51 -1.06 7.26
C ALA A 128 -5.95 -0.57 7.07
N LEU A 129 -6.80 -1.46 6.58
CA LEU A 129 -8.21 -1.20 6.37
C LEU A 129 -9.00 -1.40 7.67
N HIS A 130 -9.64 -0.35 8.15
CA HIS A 130 -10.55 -0.40 9.29
C HIS A 130 -11.99 -0.68 8.83
N LEU A 131 -12.59 -1.71 9.38
CA LEU A 131 -13.93 -2.18 9.00
C LEU A 131 -14.98 -1.70 10.00
N SER A 132 -16.18 -1.39 9.50
CA SER A 132 -17.38 -1.36 10.32
C SER A 132 -17.82 -2.79 10.65
N GLU A 133 -18.70 -2.96 11.64
CA GLU A 133 -19.28 -4.28 11.98
C GLU A 133 -19.96 -4.96 10.78
N GLN A 134 -20.67 -4.19 9.95
CA GLN A 134 -21.32 -4.72 8.76
C GLN A 134 -20.29 -5.18 7.72
N GLU A 135 -19.24 -4.39 7.47
CA GLU A 135 -18.17 -4.73 6.56
C GLU A 135 -17.36 -5.95 7.05
N ARG A 136 -17.14 -6.03 8.37
CA ARG A 136 -16.51 -7.18 9.02
C ARG A 136 -17.33 -8.45 8.79
N GLY A 137 -18.65 -8.38 8.91
CA GLY A 137 -19.56 -9.50 8.60
C GLY A 137 -19.35 -10.02 7.18
N VAL A 138 -19.31 -9.14 6.19
CA VAL A 138 -19.09 -9.52 4.78
C VAL A 138 -17.75 -10.25 4.58
N ILE A 139 -16.67 -9.77 5.22
CA ILE A 139 -15.36 -10.43 5.14
C ILE A 139 -15.40 -11.82 5.80
N ILE A 140 -16.04 -11.93 6.95
CA ILE A 140 -16.19 -13.21 7.67
C ILE A 140 -16.98 -14.22 6.83
N ASP A 141 -18.02 -13.80 6.13
CA ASP A 141 -18.81 -14.68 5.25
C ASP A 141 -17.95 -15.22 4.10
N CYS A 142 -17.15 -14.38 3.46
CA CYS A 142 -16.22 -14.85 2.44
C CYS A 142 -15.21 -15.88 3.00
N LEU A 143 -14.66 -15.64 4.19
CA LEU A 143 -13.75 -16.56 4.84
C LEU A 143 -14.44 -17.88 5.21
N ASN A 144 -15.67 -17.83 5.70
CA ASN A 144 -16.46 -19.01 6.02
C ASN A 144 -16.72 -19.85 4.76
N ASN A 145 -17.14 -19.24 3.65
CA ASN A 145 -17.38 -19.95 2.39
C ASN A 145 -16.13 -20.69 1.89
N ILE A 146 -14.94 -20.05 1.99
CA ILE A 146 -13.68 -20.72 1.64
C ILE A 146 -13.40 -21.88 2.59
N SER A 147 -13.58 -21.67 3.89
CA SER A 147 -13.35 -22.71 4.91
C SER A 147 -14.28 -23.90 4.74
N GLU A 148 -15.55 -23.65 4.44
CA GLU A 148 -16.51 -24.74 4.16
C GLU A 148 -16.12 -25.54 2.93
N GLU A 149 -15.70 -24.89 1.86
CA GLU A 149 -15.25 -25.57 0.64
C GLU A 149 -14.03 -26.47 0.91
N LEU A 150 -13.08 -25.99 1.72
CA LEU A 150 -11.91 -26.77 2.11
C LEU A 150 -12.26 -28.00 2.96
N ASN A 151 -13.32 -27.92 3.78
CA ASN A 151 -13.75 -29.01 4.67
C ASN A 151 -14.66 -30.06 3.98
N ARG A 152 -15.29 -29.72 2.84
CA ARG A 152 -16.19 -30.65 2.12
C ARG A 152 -15.48 -31.71 1.29
N GLY A 153 -14.16 -31.57 1.12
CA GLY A 153 -13.36 -32.37 0.19
C GLY A 153 -13.22 -31.72 -1.17
N ILE A 154 -12.00 -31.72 -1.67
CA ILE A 154 -11.62 -30.99 -2.89
C ILE A 154 -12.09 -31.76 -4.13
N ASP A 155 -12.82 -31.08 -5.03
CA ASP A 155 -13.25 -31.58 -6.32
C ASP A 155 -12.83 -30.66 -7.48
N LYS A 156 -13.29 -30.95 -8.71
CA LYS A 156 -12.95 -30.17 -9.92
C LYS A 156 -13.48 -28.75 -9.91
N HIS A 157 -14.44 -28.40 -9.06
CA HIS A 157 -15.07 -27.08 -8.95
C HIS A 157 -14.49 -26.25 -7.79
N SER A 158 -13.87 -26.92 -6.82
CA SER A 158 -13.41 -26.28 -5.58
C SER A 158 -12.43 -25.14 -5.84
N LYS A 159 -11.47 -25.32 -6.78
CA LYS A 159 -10.54 -24.23 -7.14
C LYS A 159 -11.28 -22.96 -7.59
N MET A 160 -12.31 -23.11 -8.44
CA MET A 160 -13.06 -21.99 -8.96
C MET A 160 -13.85 -21.30 -7.83
N LEU A 161 -14.51 -22.06 -6.97
CA LEU A 161 -15.29 -21.52 -5.85
C LEU A 161 -14.41 -20.79 -4.84
N ILE A 162 -13.27 -21.37 -4.47
CA ILE A 162 -12.30 -20.76 -3.56
C ILE A 162 -11.77 -19.44 -4.16
N VAL A 163 -11.30 -19.46 -5.40
CA VAL A 163 -10.75 -18.27 -6.06
C VAL A 163 -11.79 -17.17 -6.21
N SER A 164 -13.04 -17.50 -6.53
CA SER A 164 -14.15 -16.53 -6.63
C SER A 164 -14.45 -15.87 -5.28
N ASN A 165 -14.42 -16.61 -4.17
CA ASN A 165 -14.59 -16.05 -2.83
C ASN A 165 -13.41 -15.17 -2.40
N ILE A 166 -12.17 -15.53 -2.78
CA ILE A 166 -11.00 -14.67 -2.57
C ILE A 166 -11.17 -13.37 -3.38
N GLU A 167 -11.50 -13.46 -4.66
CA GLU A 167 -11.70 -12.29 -5.52
C GLU A 167 -12.83 -11.39 -4.99
N LEU A 168 -13.92 -11.98 -4.51
CA LEU A 168 -15.02 -11.24 -3.88
C LEU A 168 -14.57 -10.48 -2.62
N LEU A 169 -13.80 -11.14 -1.74
CA LEU A 169 -13.23 -10.51 -0.55
C LEU A 169 -12.34 -9.32 -0.92
N LEU A 170 -11.48 -9.47 -1.92
CA LEU A 170 -10.56 -8.41 -2.36
C LEU A 170 -11.33 -7.25 -3.02
N ASN A 171 -12.38 -7.52 -3.80
CA ASN A 171 -13.23 -6.49 -4.39
C ASN A 171 -14.01 -5.69 -3.32
N TYR A 172 -14.52 -6.35 -2.28
CA TYR A 172 -15.09 -5.65 -1.13
C TYR A 172 -14.05 -4.78 -0.42
N SER A 173 -12.81 -5.26 -0.32
CA SER A 173 -11.73 -4.49 0.30
C SER A 173 -11.40 -3.21 -0.47
N ILE A 174 -11.43 -3.22 -1.82
CA ILE A 174 -11.34 -1.99 -2.62
C ILE A 174 -12.44 -1.00 -2.21
N ARG A 175 -13.69 -1.47 -2.18
CA ARG A 175 -14.84 -0.62 -1.82
C ARG A 175 -14.71 -0.04 -0.41
N PHE A 176 -14.19 -0.81 0.54
CA PHE A 176 -14.03 -0.38 1.93
C PHE A 176 -12.86 0.60 2.09
N TYR A 177 -11.77 0.44 1.34
CA TYR A 177 -10.72 1.46 1.25
C TYR A 177 -11.26 2.76 0.64
N ASP A 178 -12.06 2.68 -0.42
CA ASP A 178 -12.71 3.84 -1.00
C ASP A 178 -13.56 4.62 0.02
N ARG A 179 -14.35 3.91 0.81
CA ARG A 179 -15.11 4.48 1.93
C ARG A 179 -14.16 5.08 2.97
N GLN A 180 -13.09 4.38 3.35
CA GLN A 180 -12.12 4.85 4.33
C GLN A 180 -11.44 6.16 3.88
N PHE A 181 -11.08 6.28 2.62
CA PHE A 181 -10.54 7.53 2.06
C PHE A 181 -11.58 8.67 2.17
N ILE A 182 -12.84 8.43 1.83
CA ILE A 182 -13.91 9.45 1.93
C ILE A 182 -14.12 9.87 3.39
N THR A 183 -14.23 8.94 4.33
CA THR A 183 -14.51 9.24 5.74
C THR A 183 -13.36 9.92 6.47
N ARG A 184 -12.15 9.89 5.92
CA ARG A 184 -10.95 10.58 6.45
C ARG A 184 -10.63 11.88 5.72
N GLU A 185 -11.60 12.52 5.09
CA GLU A 185 -11.43 13.72 4.24
C GLU A 185 -10.57 14.82 4.89
N ASN A 186 -10.77 15.14 6.18
CA ASN A 186 -9.96 16.15 6.86
C ASN A 186 -8.49 15.73 7.00
N VAL A 187 -8.22 14.46 7.31
CA VAL A 187 -6.86 13.93 7.40
C VAL A 187 -6.22 13.90 6.02
N ASN A 188 -6.98 13.56 4.98
CA ASN A 188 -6.52 13.51 3.60
C ASN A 188 -6.16 14.90 3.06
N LYS A 189 -6.95 15.93 3.34
CA LYS A 189 -6.63 17.32 3.01
C LYS A 189 -5.35 17.80 3.69
N ASP A 190 -5.14 17.40 4.95
CA ASP A 190 -3.89 17.68 5.66
C ASP A 190 -2.69 16.99 4.99
N ILE A 191 -2.86 15.75 4.50
CA ILE A 191 -1.83 15.03 3.76
C ILE A 191 -1.51 15.73 2.43
N LEU A 192 -2.50 16.19 1.68
CA LEU A 192 -2.26 16.96 0.44
C LEU A 192 -1.43 18.22 0.71
N SER A 193 -1.79 19.00 1.73
CA SER A 193 -1.03 20.19 2.14
C SER A 193 0.40 19.82 2.55
N LYS A 194 0.59 18.69 3.24
CA LYS A 194 1.93 18.18 3.59
C LYS A 194 2.73 17.77 2.35
N VAL A 195 2.11 17.12 1.36
CA VAL A 195 2.76 16.81 0.07
C VAL A 195 3.26 18.08 -0.61
N GLU A 196 2.43 19.11 -0.69
CA GLU A 196 2.81 20.39 -1.27
C GLU A 196 3.99 21.01 -0.52
N ASN A 197 3.98 20.97 0.80
CA ASN A 197 5.08 21.47 1.62
C ASN A 197 6.37 20.67 1.39
N VAL A 198 6.29 19.34 1.29
CA VAL A 198 7.43 18.47 0.96
C VAL A 198 8.01 18.83 -0.41
N VAL A 199 7.15 19.00 -1.42
CA VAL A 199 7.58 19.38 -2.78
C VAL A 199 8.20 20.77 -2.78
N ASN A 200 7.58 21.74 -2.11
CA ASN A 200 8.13 23.10 -1.99
C ASN A 200 9.51 23.09 -1.30
N GLY A 201 9.62 22.40 -0.17
CA GLY A 201 10.87 22.27 0.57
C GLY A 201 11.95 21.57 -0.26
N TYR A 202 11.58 20.60 -1.12
CA TYR A 202 12.52 19.94 -2.03
C TYR A 202 13.20 20.95 -2.96
N PHE A 203 12.44 21.84 -3.58
CA PHE A 203 12.95 22.86 -4.52
C PHE A 203 13.65 24.05 -3.85
N GLN A 204 13.63 24.13 -2.53
CA GLN A 204 14.42 25.11 -1.76
C GLN A 204 15.81 24.59 -1.38
N THR A 205 16.13 23.34 -1.69
CA THR A 205 17.43 22.69 -1.43
C THR A 205 18.22 22.51 -2.73
N ASP A 206 19.40 21.90 -2.64
CA ASP A 206 20.22 21.47 -3.78
C ASP A 206 19.80 20.10 -4.36
N LYS A 207 18.82 19.43 -3.74
CA LYS A 207 18.33 18.10 -4.17
C LYS A 207 17.91 18.05 -5.65
N PRO A 208 17.21 19.04 -6.21
CA PRO A 208 16.87 19.02 -7.63
C PRO A 208 18.10 18.86 -8.52
N GLN A 209 19.18 19.56 -8.20
CA GLN A 209 20.41 19.54 -8.99
C GLN A 209 21.24 18.25 -8.80
N THR A 210 21.18 17.65 -7.61
CA THR A 210 21.97 16.47 -7.23
C THR A 210 21.26 15.15 -7.49
N ILE A 211 19.94 15.10 -7.23
CA ILE A 211 19.12 13.89 -7.30
C ILE A 211 18.16 13.93 -8.51
N GLY A 212 17.75 15.12 -8.95
CA GLY A 212 16.80 15.32 -10.02
C GLY A 212 15.39 15.68 -9.53
N LEU A 213 14.36 15.32 -10.30
CA LEU A 213 12.97 15.62 -9.95
C LEU A 213 12.47 14.79 -8.76
N PRO A 214 11.62 15.36 -7.86
CA PRO A 214 11.04 14.61 -6.76
C PRO A 214 10.14 13.50 -7.28
N SER A 215 10.29 12.31 -6.70
CA SER A 215 9.44 11.15 -7.01
C SER A 215 8.28 11.03 -6.00
N VAL A 216 7.23 10.30 -6.39
CA VAL A 216 6.12 9.94 -5.47
C VAL A 216 6.67 9.22 -4.24
N ARG A 217 7.64 8.32 -4.44
CA ARG A 217 8.30 7.60 -3.35
C ARG A 217 8.99 8.55 -2.37
N TYR A 218 9.73 9.55 -2.87
CA TYR A 218 10.36 10.55 -2.01
C TYR A 218 9.32 11.27 -1.13
N CYS A 219 8.21 11.72 -1.73
CA CYS A 219 7.15 12.40 -0.97
C CYS A 219 6.51 11.46 0.06
N ALA A 220 6.27 10.21 -0.30
CA ALA A 220 5.70 9.20 0.58
C ALA A 220 6.63 8.90 1.78
N ASP A 221 7.94 8.70 1.52
CA ASP A 221 8.94 8.46 2.56
C ASP A 221 9.00 9.62 3.58
N GLN A 222 8.86 10.88 3.11
CA GLN A 222 8.84 12.06 4.00
C GLN A 222 7.56 12.13 4.87
N LEU A 223 6.49 11.51 4.43
CA LEU A 223 5.20 11.47 5.13
C LEU A 223 4.99 10.15 5.90
N HIS A 224 5.97 9.25 5.85
CA HIS A 224 5.88 7.91 6.45
C HIS A 224 4.69 7.11 5.90
N LEU A 225 4.47 7.19 4.58
CA LEU A 225 3.46 6.47 3.83
C LEU A 225 4.09 5.61 2.75
N SER A 226 3.40 4.56 2.32
CA SER A 226 3.77 3.84 1.10
C SER A 226 3.47 4.69 -0.13
N ALA A 227 4.29 4.52 -1.19
CA ALA A 227 4.09 5.26 -2.44
C ALA A 227 2.73 4.93 -3.09
N ASN A 228 2.26 3.70 -2.93
CA ASN A 228 0.98 3.26 -3.49
C ASN A 228 -0.20 3.85 -2.72
N TYR A 229 -0.17 3.83 -1.37
CA TYR A 229 -1.21 4.48 -0.56
C TYR A 229 -1.30 5.98 -0.85
N LEU A 230 -0.16 6.68 -0.86
CA LEU A 230 -0.11 8.10 -1.22
C LEU A 230 -0.66 8.35 -2.63
N GLY A 231 -0.33 7.46 -3.59
CA GLY A 231 -0.82 7.51 -4.96
C GLY A 231 -2.33 7.40 -5.05
N ASP A 232 -2.91 6.41 -4.38
CA ASP A 232 -4.36 6.16 -4.36
C ASP A 232 -5.11 7.26 -3.62
N LEU A 233 -4.57 7.76 -2.49
CA LEU A 233 -5.12 8.88 -1.75
C LEU A 233 -5.18 10.15 -2.62
N ILE A 234 -4.07 10.57 -3.24
CA ILE A 234 -4.04 11.77 -4.09
C ILE A 234 -4.98 11.63 -5.26
N LYS A 235 -5.01 10.46 -5.90
CA LYS A 235 -5.92 10.19 -7.03
C LYS A 235 -7.38 10.29 -6.63
N LYS A 236 -7.74 9.79 -5.44
CA LYS A 236 -9.10 9.86 -4.90
C LYS A 236 -9.52 11.30 -4.59
N GLU A 237 -8.65 12.07 -3.94
CA GLU A 237 -8.94 13.45 -3.53
C GLU A 237 -8.93 14.45 -4.69
N THR A 238 -8.05 14.25 -5.68
CA THR A 238 -7.81 15.26 -6.74
C THR A 238 -8.25 14.82 -8.14
N GLY A 239 -8.56 13.52 -8.32
CA GLY A 239 -8.79 12.91 -9.63
C GLY A 239 -7.52 12.76 -10.50
N LYS A 240 -6.36 13.17 -10.00
CA LYS A 240 -5.06 13.13 -10.71
C LYS A 240 -4.12 12.14 -10.04
N SER A 241 -3.22 11.56 -10.81
CA SER A 241 -2.16 10.74 -10.23
C SER A 241 -1.21 11.60 -9.36
N ALA A 242 -0.57 10.98 -8.37
CA ALA A 242 0.41 11.68 -7.53
C ALA A 242 1.58 12.26 -8.35
N GLN A 243 2.00 11.58 -9.42
CA GLN A 243 3.02 12.10 -10.31
C GLN A 243 2.56 13.37 -11.05
N GLU A 244 1.30 13.40 -11.52
CA GLU A 244 0.72 14.61 -12.14
C GLU A 244 0.59 15.75 -11.14
N HIS A 245 0.19 15.44 -9.88
CA HIS A 245 0.08 16.46 -8.83
C HIS A 245 1.44 17.11 -8.51
N ILE A 246 2.48 16.31 -8.35
CA ILE A 246 3.86 16.80 -8.16
C ILE A 246 4.32 17.64 -9.37
N GLN A 247 4.00 17.17 -10.59
CA GLN A 247 4.36 17.88 -11.82
C GLN A 247 3.66 19.22 -11.95
N LEU A 248 2.39 19.33 -11.55
CA LEU A 248 1.67 20.61 -11.56
C LEU A 248 2.33 21.60 -10.60
N ARG A 249 2.70 21.17 -9.39
CA ARG A 249 3.41 22.02 -8.44
C ARG A 249 4.77 22.48 -8.95
N LEU A 250 5.51 21.58 -9.61
CA LEU A 250 6.77 21.92 -10.29
C LEU A 250 6.56 23.01 -11.34
N ILE A 251 5.48 22.94 -12.12
CA ILE A 251 5.17 23.95 -13.14
C ILE A 251 4.86 25.32 -12.49
N ASP A 252 4.17 25.36 -11.36
CA ASP A 252 3.92 26.63 -10.66
C ASP A 252 5.21 27.25 -10.15
N ILE A 253 6.10 26.47 -9.55
CA ILE A 253 7.45 26.92 -9.16
C ILE A 253 8.26 27.40 -10.39
N ALA A 254 8.13 26.70 -11.53
CA ALA A 254 8.76 27.12 -12.77
C ALA A 254 8.26 28.48 -13.26
N LYS A 255 6.95 28.72 -13.21
CA LYS A 255 6.35 30.04 -13.57
C LYS A 255 6.89 31.16 -12.69
N GLU A 256 6.97 30.94 -11.36
CA GLU A 256 7.54 31.90 -10.42
C GLU A 256 9.00 32.23 -10.78
N LYS A 257 9.83 31.21 -11.07
CA LYS A 257 11.23 31.43 -11.46
C LYS A 257 11.38 32.12 -12.82
N ILE A 258 10.53 31.78 -13.81
CA ILE A 258 10.57 32.37 -15.16
C ILE A 258 10.25 33.86 -15.11
N LEU A 259 9.28 34.28 -14.29
CA LEU A 259 8.87 35.69 -14.17
C LEU A 259 9.71 36.45 -13.14
N GLY A 260 10.10 35.80 -12.05
CA GLY A 260 10.77 36.44 -10.92
C GLY A 260 12.31 36.56 -11.06
N THR A 261 12.91 36.01 -12.13
CA THR A 261 14.38 36.02 -12.31
C THR A 261 14.78 36.33 -13.75
N ASN A 262 16.01 36.84 -13.93
CA ASN A 262 16.60 37.04 -15.25
C ASN A 262 17.35 35.81 -15.77
N LYS A 263 17.18 34.63 -15.12
CA LYS A 263 17.85 33.38 -15.52
C LYS A 263 17.34 32.89 -16.86
N THR A 264 18.21 32.27 -17.63
CA THR A 264 17.85 31.59 -18.88
C THR A 264 16.94 30.40 -18.59
N VAL A 265 16.14 30.01 -19.58
CA VAL A 265 15.29 28.80 -19.49
C VAL A 265 16.13 27.54 -19.19
N SER A 266 17.35 27.47 -19.70
CA SER A 266 18.25 26.35 -19.43
C SER A 266 18.72 26.32 -17.98
N GLU A 267 19.10 27.46 -17.41
CA GLU A 267 19.47 27.55 -15.98
C GLU A 267 18.33 27.16 -15.08
N ILE A 268 17.11 27.66 -15.37
CA ILE A 268 15.89 27.29 -14.61
C ILE A 268 15.63 25.79 -14.73
N ALA A 269 15.77 25.20 -15.92
CA ALA A 269 15.59 23.78 -16.11
C ALA A 269 16.56 22.93 -15.25
N TYR A 270 17.83 23.29 -15.21
CA TYR A 270 18.83 22.62 -14.37
C TYR A 270 18.57 22.81 -12.88
N GLU A 271 18.19 24.02 -12.44
CA GLU A 271 17.81 24.28 -11.05
C GLU A 271 16.59 23.48 -10.60
N LEU A 272 15.66 23.20 -11.53
CA LEU A 272 14.49 22.37 -11.27
C LEU A 272 14.75 20.86 -11.38
N GLY A 273 16.00 20.47 -11.69
CA GLY A 273 16.40 19.07 -11.73
C GLY A 273 16.20 18.36 -13.06
N PHE A 274 15.96 19.09 -14.14
CA PHE A 274 15.90 18.49 -15.48
C PHE A 274 17.32 18.28 -16.04
N LYS A 275 17.61 17.05 -16.47
CA LYS A 275 18.86 16.74 -17.18
C LYS A 275 18.99 17.46 -18.52
N TYR A 276 17.86 17.71 -19.18
CA TYR A 276 17.78 18.28 -20.53
C TYR A 276 16.77 19.42 -20.59
N PRO A 277 17.18 20.66 -20.88
CA PRO A 277 16.27 21.82 -20.98
C PRO A 277 15.14 21.62 -21.99
N GLN A 278 15.36 20.84 -23.04
CA GLN A 278 14.30 20.54 -24.02
C GLN A 278 13.16 19.72 -23.38
N HIS A 279 13.48 18.82 -22.44
CA HIS A 279 12.47 18.07 -21.72
C HIS A 279 11.65 19.01 -20.82
N PHE A 280 12.29 19.91 -20.10
CA PHE A 280 11.58 20.96 -19.34
C PHE A 280 10.64 21.77 -20.24
N THR A 281 11.15 22.30 -21.37
CA THR A 281 10.35 23.11 -22.32
C THR A 281 9.11 22.34 -22.79
N ARG A 282 9.26 21.06 -23.12
CA ARG A 282 8.14 20.20 -23.56
C ARG A 282 7.11 20.00 -22.45
N VAL A 283 7.57 19.69 -21.22
CA VAL A 283 6.69 19.49 -20.06
C VAL A 283 5.97 20.77 -19.71
N PHE A 284 6.66 21.91 -19.70
CA PHE A 284 6.08 23.21 -19.42
C PHE A 284 5.02 23.58 -20.46
N LYS A 285 5.35 23.47 -21.78
CA LYS A 285 4.40 23.75 -22.87
C LYS A 285 3.16 22.86 -22.81
N LYS A 286 3.33 21.59 -22.47
CA LYS A 286 2.20 20.65 -22.33
C LYS A 286 1.21 21.10 -21.24
N ASN A 287 1.70 21.67 -20.14
CA ASN A 287 0.87 22.04 -18.99
C ASN A 287 0.35 23.51 -19.06
N VAL A 288 1.10 24.40 -19.72
CA VAL A 288 0.81 25.85 -19.73
C VAL A 288 0.25 26.33 -21.08
N GLY A 289 0.47 25.55 -22.16
CA GLY A 289 0.08 25.91 -23.53
C GLY A 289 1.17 26.71 -24.27
N HIS A 290 2.08 27.36 -23.57
CA HIS A 290 3.17 28.18 -24.11
C HIS A 290 4.53 27.62 -23.71
N THR A 291 5.56 27.90 -24.50
CA THR A 291 6.95 27.62 -24.11
C THR A 291 7.36 28.57 -22.98
N PRO A 292 8.40 28.24 -22.19
CA PRO A 292 8.89 29.14 -21.11
C PRO A 292 9.27 30.54 -21.63
N ASN A 293 9.86 30.65 -22.82
CA ASN A 293 10.20 31.93 -23.42
C ASN A 293 8.96 32.73 -23.86
N GLU A 294 7.98 32.09 -24.50
CA GLU A 294 6.70 32.69 -24.84
C GLU A 294 5.97 33.17 -23.58
N TYR A 295 5.95 32.35 -22.53
CA TYR A 295 5.32 32.66 -21.26
C TYR A 295 5.97 33.89 -20.59
N ARG A 296 7.31 34.01 -20.65
CA ARG A 296 8.02 35.20 -20.15
C ARG A 296 7.72 36.48 -20.97
N GLY A 297 7.47 36.34 -22.26
CA GLY A 297 7.22 37.48 -23.14
C GLY A 297 5.76 38.00 -23.10
N ILE A 298 4.83 37.18 -22.62
CA ILE A 298 3.39 37.52 -22.54
C ILE A 298 3.08 38.24 -21.20
N ASN A 299 3.85 37.96 -20.17
CA ASN A 299 3.69 38.52 -18.83
C ASN A 299 4.86 39.42 -18.45
#